data_d34c79355031dc30be810d17634014f1
#
_entry.id   d34c79355031dc30be810d17634014f1
#
_cell.length_a   1.000
_cell.length_b   1.000
_cell.length_c   1.000
_cell.angle_alpha   90.00
_cell.angle_beta   90.00
_cell.angle_gamma   90.00
#
_symmetry.space_group_name_H-M   'P 1'
#
loop_
_entity.id
_entity.type
_entity.pdbx_description
1 polymer ?
#
loop_
_entity_poly.entity_id
_entity_poly.type
_entity_poly.pdbx_seq_one_letter_code
_entity_poly.pdbx_strand_id
1 'polypeptide(L)'
;MEQSYYFEIIQRYLPQLLLQTVETLNEKHTNELTYLFKQRLSPMFSADGRWTSLKGMYTRVAADVVALDSELPIKSREAIEMVSGDIPKMGMKLWLSEKDLKEIDTMIRSNVSVAQIVQKIFRDMPRVIEGIWERIEDIFLSELSTGIGLSKRNNGTGVRLNVGYLDANKFGTSVLWSDAETSTPVDDLQKVFDKAIEDQNVITEIWMDDVALNAFYKSKQVREQYAFGQGFVGD
;
A
#
# COMPACT_ATOMS: atom_id res chain seq x y z
N MET A 1 -35.15 3.71 21.56
CA MET A 1 -34.74 3.46 20.15
C MET A 1 -35.39 2.17 19.76
N GLU A 2 -36.36 2.20 18.84
CA GLU A 2 -36.90 0.94 18.28
C GLU A 2 -35.79 0.21 17.59
N GLN A 3 -35.54 -1.04 17.98
CA GLN A 3 -34.59 -1.91 17.32
C GLN A 3 -35.17 -2.28 15.94
N SER A 4 -34.32 -2.21 14.91
CA SER A 4 -34.72 -2.64 13.56
C SER A 4 -35.22 -4.09 13.59
N TYR A 5 -36.29 -4.40 12.89
CA TYR A 5 -36.82 -5.77 12.74
C TYR A 5 -35.75 -6.79 12.29
N TYR A 6 -34.74 -6.32 11.55
CA TYR A 6 -33.64 -7.15 11.06
C TYR A 6 -32.46 -7.27 12.04
N PHE A 7 -32.51 -6.59 13.21
CA PHE A 7 -31.40 -6.55 14.16
C PHE A 7 -30.95 -7.94 14.62
N GLU A 8 -31.90 -8.81 14.95
CA GLU A 8 -31.62 -10.18 15.39
C GLU A 8 -30.94 -11.01 14.28
N ILE A 9 -31.40 -10.88 13.02
CA ILE A 9 -30.81 -11.54 11.87
C ILE A 9 -29.37 -11.05 11.67
N ILE A 10 -29.16 -9.74 11.71
CA ILE A 10 -27.83 -9.13 11.57
C ILE A 10 -26.91 -9.63 12.68
N GLN A 11 -27.31 -9.51 13.92
CA GLN A 11 -26.48 -9.90 15.06
C GLN A 11 -26.10 -11.39 15.03
N ARG A 12 -27.01 -12.26 14.60
CA ARG A 12 -26.80 -13.70 14.57
C ARG A 12 -25.87 -14.15 13.43
N TYR A 13 -26.02 -13.58 12.23
CA TYR A 13 -25.35 -14.10 11.03
C TYR A 13 -24.14 -13.28 10.59
N LEU A 14 -24.06 -11.98 10.95
CA LEU A 14 -22.99 -11.09 10.53
C LEU A 14 -21.57 -11.61 10.85
N PRO A 15 -21.25 -12.11 12.06
CA PRO A 15 -19.89 -12.54 12.37
C PRO A 15 -19.39 -13.68 11.50
N GLN A 16 -20.23 -14.70 11.29
CA GLN A 16 -19.88 -15.88 10.47
C GLN A 16 -19.75 -15.51 9.00
N LEU A 17 -20.69 -14.70 8.48
CA LEU A 17 -20.66 -14.27 7.09
C LEU A 17 -19.45 -13.36 6.81
N LEU A 18 -19.08 -12.51 7.74
CA LEU A 18 -17.90 -11.65 7.60
C LEU A 18 -16.63 -12.50 7.45
N LEU A 19 -16.42 -13.47 8.33
CA LEU A 19 -15.26 -14.38 8.26
C LEU A 19 -15.26 -15.15 6.93
N GLN A 20 -16.35 -15.78 6.58
CA GLN A 20 -16.48 -16.56 5.33
C GLN A 20 -16.25 -15.68 4.09
N THR A 21 -16.77 -14.44 4.09
CA THR A 21 -16.59 -13.52 2.97
C THR A 21 -15.12 -13.11 2.84
N VAL A 22 -14.43 -12.81 3.96
CA VAL A 22 -13.00 -12.46 3.94
C VAL A 22 -12.16 -13.63 3.44
N GLU A 23 -12.45 -14.86 3.88
CA GLU A 23 -11.76 -16.07 3.41
C GLU A 23 -11.95 -16.25 1.89
N THR A 24 -13.20 -16.22 1.40
CA THR A 24 -13.52 -16.34 -0.03
C THR A 24 -12.84 -15.25 -0.87
N LEU A 25 -12.83 -14.00 -0.39
CA LEU A 25 -12.15 -12.91 -1.09
C LEU A 25 -10.63 -13.08 -1.10
N ASN A 26 -10.05 -13.56 -0.01
CA ASN A 26 -8.62 -13.84 0.03
C ASN A 26 -8.24 -14.97 -0.96
N GLU A 27 -9.03 -16.04 -1.04
CA GLU A 27 -8.83 -17.12 -2.02
C GLU A 27 -8.94 -16.61 -3.46
N LYS A 28 -9.95 -15.79 -3.75
CA LYS A 28 -10.16 -15.19 -5.07
C LYS A 28 -8.94 -14.33 -5.46
N HIS A 29 -8.48 -13.47 -4.57
CA HIS A 29 -7.35 -12.58 -4.84
C HIS A 29 -5.99 -13.30 -4.88
N THR A 30 -5.90 -14.55 -4.45
CA THR A 30 -4.69 -15.36 -4.64
C THR A 30 -4.48 -15.74 -6.12
N ASN A 31 -5.57 -15.80 -6.88
CA ASN A 31 -5.57 -16.19 -8.30
C ASN A 31 -5.72 -15.01 -9.28
N GLU A 32 -5.98 -13.79 -8.78
CA GLU A 32 -6.15 -12.56 -9.55
C GLU A 32 -5.12 -11.51 -9.11
N LEU A 33 -5.26 -10.28 -9.61
CA LEU A 33 -4.45 -9.12 -9.16
C LEU A 33 -4.55 -8.96 -7.63
N THR A 34 -3.49 -9.33 -6.95
CA THR A 34 -3.43 -9.29 -5.48
C THR A 34 -3.02 -7.91 -5.03
N TYR A 35 -3.66 -7.38 -3.99
CA TYR A 35 -3.24 -6.14 -3.34
C TYR A 35 -1.81 -6.24 -2.83
N LEU A 36 -0.98 -5.29 -3.21
CA LEU A 36 0.45 -5.27 -2.87
C LEU A 36 0.67 -5.09 -1.37
N PHE A 37 -0.20 -4.31 -0.69
CA PHE A 37 -0.11 -4.16 0.76
C PHE A 37 -0.20 -5.49 1.50
N LYS A 38 -0.99 -6.46 1.02
CA LYS A 38 -1.11 -7.80 1.63
C LYS A 38 0.16 -8.64 1.50
N GLN A 39 0.92 -8.41 0.43
CA GLN A 39 2.18 -9.12 0.19
C GLN A 39 3.35 -8.49 0.95
N ARG A 40 3.31 -7.18 1.16
CA ARG A 40 4.46 -6.39 1.63
C ARG A 40 4.33 -5.94 3.08
N LEU A 41 3.12 -5.84 3.61
CA LEU A 41 2.88 -5.40 4.98
C LEU A 41 2.46 -6.56 5.88
N SER A 42 3.01 -6.57 7.10
CA SER A 42 2.57 -7.49 8.15
C SER A 42 1.61 -6.76 9.09
N PRO A 43 0.43 -7.32 9.37
CA PRO A 43 -0.52 -6.70 10.28
C PRO A 43 0.02 -6.68 11.72
N MET A 44 -0.12 -5.54 12.39
CA MET A 44 0.18 -5.38 13.80
C MET A 44 -1.04 -4.86 14.55
N PHE A 45 -1.27 -5.38 15.74
CA PHE A 45 -2.36 -4.92 16.60
C PHE A 45 -1.88 -3.81 17.52
N SER A 46 -2.66 -2.73 17.62
CA SER A 46 -2.46 -1.66 18.57
C SER A 46 -3.67 -1.54 19.49
N ALA A 47 -3.45 -1.59 20.80
CA ALA A 47 -4.51 -1.51 21.80
C ALA A 47 -5.02 -0.08 22.05
N ASP A 48 -4.15 0.93 21.82
CA ASP A 48 -4.42 2.35 22.06
C ASP A 48 -4.74 3.14 20.78
N GLY A 49 -4.77 2.47 19.63
CA GLY A 49 -5.02 3.12 18.34
C GLY A 49 -3.87 4.00 17.86
N ARG A 50 -2.66 3.79 18.38
CA ARG A 50 -1.45 4.51 17.99
C ARG A 50 -0.44 3.57 17.36
N TRP A 51 0.38 4.11 16.48
CA TRP A 51 1.55 3.42 15.95
C TRP A 51 2.82 4.15 16.35
N THR A 52 3.88 3.39 16.55
CA THR A 52 5.22 3.90 16.83
C THR A 52 6.22 3.18 15.95
N SER A 53 7.19 3.91 15.43
CA SER A 53 8.29 3.37 14.63
C SER A 53 9.60 4.05 15.00
N LEU A 54 10.69 3.34 14.78
CA LEU A 54 12.04 3.89 14.97
C LEU A 54 12.57 4.32 13.60
N LYS A 55 12.95 5.57 13.49
CA LYS A 55 13.61 6.15 12.32
C LYS A 55 15.07 6.38 12.63
N GLY A 56 15.97 5.83 11.83
CA GLY A 56 17.41 6.04 11.97
C GLY A 56 18.13 5.64 10.70
N MET A 57 19.29 6.21 10.48
CA MET A 57 20.23 5.73 9.47
C MET A 57 21.05 4.59 10.10
N TYR A 58 21.11 3.46 9.42
CA TYR A 58 22.01 2.38 9.79
C TYR A 58 23.17 2.35 8.82
N THR A 59 24.34 2.79 9.29
CA THR A 59 25.58 2.72 8.51
C THR A 59 26.40 1.51 8.99
N ARG A 60 26.79 0.66 8.07
CA ARG A 60 27.68 -0.46 8.38
C ARG A 60 29.08 0.08 8.59
N VAL A 61 29.60 -0.02 9.80
CA VAL A 61 30.97 0.40 10.14
C VAL A 61 31.80 -0.85 10.40
N ALA A 62 32.91 -0.99 9.68
CA ALA A 62 33.83 -2.10 9.92
C ALA A 62 34.45 -2.01 11.33
N ALA A 63 34.67 -3.16 11.95
CA ALA A 63 35.42 -3.23 13.20
C ALA A 63 36.90 -2.91 12.94
N ASP A 64 37.54 -2.22 13.90
CA ASP A 64 38.97 -1.93 13.81
C ASP A 64 39.79 -3.14 14.28
N VAL A 65 40.88 -3.37 13.61
CA VAL A 65 41.89 -4.35 14.05
C VAL A 65 42.88 -3.61 14.95
N VAL A 66 42.98 -4.06 16.20
CA VAL A 66 43.88 -3.47 17.20
C VAL A 66 44.89 -4.50 17.68
N ALA A 67 46.02 -4.03 18.21
CA ALA A 67 46.97 -4.93 18.83
C ALA A 67 46.40 -5.57 20.10
N LEU A 68 46.95 -6.74 20.49
CA LEU A 68 46.43 -7.55 21.61
C LEU A 68 46.29 -6.79 22.95
N ASP A 69 47.12 -5.79 23.20
CA ASP A 69 47.13 -5.02 24.44
C ASP A 69 46.56 -3.59 24.26
N SER A 70 45.90 -3.28 23.15
CA SER A 70 45.30 -1.98 22.86
C SER A 70 43.83 -1.94 23.22
N GLU A 71 43.36 -0.79 23.73
CA GLU A 71 41.93 -0.54 23.91
C GLU A 71 41.22 -0.44 22.57
N LEU A 72 39.97 -0.99 22.52
CA LEU A 72 39.10 -0.86 21.35
C LEU A 72 38.62 0.60 21.21
N PRO A 73 38.70 1.21 20.02
CA PRO A 73 38.17 2.54 19.80
C PRO A 73 36.66 2.60 19.96
N ILE A 74 36.17 3.61 20.65
CA ILE A 74 34.73 3.84 20.83
C ILE A 74 34.18 4.43 19.55
N LYS A 75 33.21 3.75 18.93
CA LYS A 75 32.44 4.27 17.77
C LYS A 75 31.18 4.96 18.26
N SER A 76 30.81 6.07 17.60
CA SER A 76 29.60 6.80 17.92
C SER A 76 28.36 5.96 17.55
N ARG A 77 27.33 6.04 18.38
CA ARG A 77 26.02 5.49 18.05
C ARG A 77 25.26 6.48 17.20
N GLU A 78 24.58 5.98 16.18
CA GLU A 78 23.68 6.80 15.37
C GLU A 78 22.46 7.22 16.19
N ALA A 79 21.94 8.41 15.90
CA ALA A 79 20.72 8.90 16.53
C ALA A 79 19.51 8.15 15.96
N ILE A 80 18.72 7.56 16.84
CA ILE A 80 17.46 6.93 16.50
C ILE A 80 16.34 7.86 16.97
N GLU A 81 15.49 8.28 16.04
CA GLU A 81 14.30 9.08 16.30
C GLU A 81 13.08 8.19 16.39
N MET A 82 12.25 8.40 17.40
CA MET A 82 10.97 7.71 17.51
C MET A 82 9.88 8.54 16.83
N VAL A 83 9.24 7.94 15.85
CA VAL A 83 8.10 8.54 15.14
C VAL A 83 6.83 7.82 15.56
N SER A 84 5.78 8.57 15.84
CA SER A 84 4.49 8.01 16.24
C SER A 84 3.32 8.79 15.61
N GLY A 85 2.18 8.14 15.52
CA GLY A 85 0.97 8.77 15.01
C GLY A 85 -0.28 7.98 15.40
N ASP A 86 -1.44 8.56 15.15
CA ASP A 86 -2.72 7.91 15.39
C ASP A 86 -3.11 7.04 14.19
N ILE A 87 -3.72 5.89 14.46
CA ILE A 87 -4.26 5.00 13.43
C ILE A 87 -5.63 5.51 12.99
N PRO A 88 -5.82 5.90 11.72
CA PRO A 88 -7.08 6.42 11.24
C PRO A 88 -8.14 5.32 11.19
N LYS A 89 -9.37 5.66 11.62
CA LYS A 89 -10.51 4.76 11.47
C LYS A 89 -11.00 4.79 10.02
N MET A 90 -11.00 3.63 9.38
CA MET A 90 -11.55 3.43 8.03
C MET A 90 -12.80 2.57 8.06
N GLY A 91 -13.74 2.86 7.18
CA GLY A 91 -14.97 2.07 7.06
C GLY A 91 -15.86 2.57 5.93
N MET A 92 -16.72 1.70 5.47
CA MET A 92 -17.75 1.98 4.47
C MET A 92 -19.11 1.56 5.02
N LYS A 93 -20.15 2.32 4.71
CA LYS A 93 -21.54 1.96 4.99
C LYS A 93 -22.30 1.85 3.68
N LEU A 94 -23.02 0.79 3.53
CA LEU A 94 -24.03 0.62 2.50
C LEU A 94 -25.38 0.47 3.18
N TRP A 95 -26.42 0.99 2.57
CA TRP A 95 -27.79 0.85 3.06
C TRP A 95 -28.64 0.10 2.05
N LEU A 96 -29.63 -0.62 2.56
CA LEU A 96 -30.65 -1.25 1.74
C LEU A 96 -31.61 -0.16 1.23
N SER A 97 -31.91 -0.19 -0.06
CA SER A 97 -32.91 0.70 -0.63
C SER A 97 -34.32 0.32 -0.13
N GLU A 98 -35.27 1.24 -0.26
CA GLU A 98 -36.68 0.97 0.08
C GLU A 98 -37.22 -0.24 -0.73
N LYS A 99 -36.75 -0.39 -1.97
CA LYS A 99 -37.09 -1.53 -2.81
C LYS A 99 -36.56 -2.84 -2.21
N ASP A 100 -35.28 -2.85 -1.79
CA ASP A 100 -34.68 -4.04 -1.17
C ASP A 100 -35.40 -4.42 0.12
N LEU A 101 -35.79 -3.42 0.95
CA LEU A 101 -36.55 -3.67 2.17
C LEU A 101 -37.93 -4.28 1.89
N LYS A 102 -38.65 -3.79 0.86
CA LYS A 102 -39.93 -4.35 0.44
C LYS A 102 -39.78 -5.78 -0.11
N GLU A 103 -38.71 -6.05 -0.84
CA GLU A 103 -38.44 -7.41 -1.34
C GLU A 103 -38.15 -8.37 -0.17
N ILE A 104 -37.34 -7.96 0.81
CA ILE A 104 -37.03 -8.77 2.00
C ILE A 104 -38.30 -9.03 2.81
N ASP A 105 -39.18 -8.02 3.02
CA ASP A 105 -40.43 -8.18 3.72
C ASP A 105 -41.37 -9.18 2.98
N THR A 106 -41.40 -9.12 1.66
CA THR A 106 -42.15 -10.07 0.83
C THR A 106 -41.56 -11.48 0.97
N MET A 107 -40.24 -11.65 0.98
CA MET A 107 -39.60 -12.96 1.18
C MET A 107 -39.96 -13.56 2.54
N ILE A 108 -39.97 -12.76 3.59
CA ILE A 108 -40.36 -13.18 4.94
C ILE A 108 -41.82 -13.64 4.97
N ARG A 109 -42.75 -12.87 4.39
CA ARG A 109 -44.19 -13.23 4.32
C ARG A 109 -44.47 -14.46 3.49
N SER A 110 -43.61 -14.71 2.49
CA SER A 110 -43.72 -15.89 1.61
C SER A 110 -43.00 -17.12 2.19
N ASN A 111 -42.57 -17.10 3.43
CA ASN A 111 -41.84 -18.18 4.10
C ASN A 111 -40.58 -18.66 3.32
N VAL A 112 -39.89 -17.74 2.67
CA VAL A 112 -38.63 -18.04 1.99
C VAL A 112 -37.57 -18.45 3.03
N SER A 113 -36.65 -19.32 2.67
CA SER A 113 -35.61 -19.80 3.59
C SER A 113 -34.78 -18.64 4.19
N VAL A 114 -34.44 -18.77 5.47
CA VAL A 114 -33.62 -17.78 6.17
C VAL A 114 -32.28 -17.54 5.45
N ALA A 115 -31.71 -18.58 4.85
CA ALA A 115 -30.45 -18.47 4.09
C ALA A 115 -30.55 -17.50 2.90
N GLN A 116 -31.67 -17.53 2.16
CA GLN A 116 -31.90 -16.64 1.03
C GLN A 116 -32.14 -15.18 1.50
N ILE A 117 -32.83 -15.00 2.63
CA ILE A 117 -33.03 -13.67 3.24
C ILE A 117 -31.69 -13.10 3.69
N VAL A 118 -30.86 -13.88 4.35
CA VAL A 118 -29.51 -13.52 4.78
C VAL A 118 -28.63 -13.14 3.57
N GLN A 119 -28.65 -13.95 2.52
CA GLN A 119 -27.92 -13.67 1.29
C GLN A 119 -28.35 -12.35 0.64
N LYS A 120 -29.64 -12.01 0.67
CA LYS A 120 -30.15 -10.74 0.16
C LYS A 120 -29.70 -9.55 1.00
N ILE A 121 -29.76 -9.67 2.34
CA ILE A 121 -29.34 -8.60 3.27
C ILE A 121 -27.84 -8.29 3.15
N PHE A 122 -27.02 -9.34 3.02
CA PHE A 122 -25.56 -9.20 3.03
C PHE A 122 -24.91 -9.28 1.65
N ARG A 123 -25.69 -9.15 0.59
CA ARG A 123 -25.23 -9.20 -0.81
C ARG A 123 -24.03 -8.30 -1.10
N ASP A 124 -24.00 -7.12 -0.49
CA ASP A 124 -22.98 -6.09 -0.74
C ASP A 124 -21.79 -6.16 0.24
N MET A 125 -21.72 -7.16 1.11
CA MET A 125 -20.64 -7.31 2.08
C MET A 125 -19.25 -7.42 1.41
N PRO A 126 -19.07 -8.22 0.34
CA PRO A 126 -17.79 -8.27 -0.38
C PRO A 126 -17.31 -6.88 -0.82
N ARG A 127 -18.22 -6.09 -1.38
CA ARG A 127 -17.93 -4.72 -1.83
C ARG A 127 -17.48 -3.78 -0.71
N VAL A 128 -18.02 -3.95 0.51
CA VAL A 128 -17.59 -3.16 1.68
C VAL A 128 -16.16 -3.50 2.08
N ILE A 129 -15.81 -4.79 2.08
CA ILE A 129 -14.48 -5.28 2.43
C ILE A 129 -13.46 -4.85 1.36
N GLU A 130 -13.76 -5.09 0.10
CA GLU A 130 -12.92 -4.67 -1.03
C GLU A 130 -12.70 -3.15 -1.03
N GLY A 131 -13.73 -2.36 -0.76
CA GLY A 131 -13.60 -0.90 -0.66
C GLY A 131 -12.69 -0.41 0.48
N ILE A 132 -12.55 -1.18 1.55
CA ILE A 132 -11.55 -0.90 2.60
C ILE A 132 -10.15 -1.27 2.09
N TRP A 133 -9.99 -2.41 1.43
CA TRP A 133 -8.71 -2.84 0.86
C TRP A 133 -8.19 -1.89 -0.22
N GLU A 134 -9.07 -1.43 -1.11
CA GLU A 134 -8.75 -0.39 -2.10
C GLU A 134 -8.21 0.88 -1.44
N ARG A 135 -8.80 1.29 -0.32
CA ARG A 135 -8.33 2.47 0.40
C ARG A 135 -6.97 2.24 1.07
N ILE A 136 -6.73 1.05 1.60
CA ILE A 136 -5.43 0.70 2.20
C ILE A 136 -4.35 0.67 1.12
N GLU A 137 -4.66 0.09 -0.05
CA GLU A 137 -3.74 0.04 -1.19
C GLU A 137 -3.39 1.44 -1.70
N ASP A 138 -4.40 2.31 -1.87
CA ASP A 138 -4.19 3.71 -2.29
C ASP A 138 -3.27 4.47 -1.32
N ILE A 139 -3.47 4.31 -0.01
CA ILE A 139 -2.62 4.92 1.01
C ILE A 139 -1.21 4.32 0.94
N PHE A 140 -1.08 3.00 0.88
CA PHE A 140 0.19 2.29 0.83
C PHE A 140 1.04 2.72 -0.38
N LEU A 141 0.46 2.73 -1.58
CA LEU A 141 1.16 3.14 -2.79
C LEU A 141 1.53 4.62 -2.77
N SER A 142 0.64 5.48 -2.24
CA SER A 142 0.92 6.90 -2.07
C SER A 142 2.07 7.15 -1.10
N GLU A 143 2.10 6.43 0.02
CA GLU A 143 3.19 6.49 1.01
C GLU A 143 4.50 5.99 0.42
N LEU A 144 4.45 4.89 -0.31
CA LEU A 144 5.63 4.32 -0.94
C LEU A 144 6.25 5.27 -1.97
N SER A 145 5.41 5.94 -2.77
CA SER A 145 5.86 6.87 -3.81
C SER A 145 6.35 8.21 -3.28
N THR A 146 5.66 8.78 -2.29
CA THR A 146 5.89 10.18 -1.85
C THR A 146 6.36 10.32 -0.42
N GLY A 147 6.33 9.24 0.36
CA GLY A 147 6.53 9.26 1.82
C GLY A 147 5.33 9.83 2.57
N ILE A 148 4.23 10.14 1.89
CA ILE A 148 3.04 10.75 2.47
C ILE A 148 1.78 10.03 1.98
N GLY A 149 1.12 9.32 2.87
CA GLY A 149 -0.21 8.77 2.61
C GLY A 149 -1.29 9.82 2.86
N LEU A 150 -2.07 10.12 1.83
CA LEU A 150 -3.17 11.08 1.92
C LEU A 150 -4.51 10.36 1.78
N SER A 151 -5.29 10.31 2.83
CA SER A 151 -6.70 9.92 2.75
C SER A 151 -7.57 11.16 2.67
N LYS A 152 -7.97 11.57 1.46
CA LYS A 152 -8.89 12.70 1.28
C LYS A 152 -10.31 12.26 1.61
N ARG A 153 -10.99 13.01 2.46
CA ARG A 153 -12.45 12.90 2.65
C ARG A 153 -13.18 13.76 1.62
N ASN A 154 -14.41 13.36 1.28
CA ASN A 154 -15.29 14.15 0.40
C ASN A 154 -15.62 15.55 0.96
N ASN A 155 -15.39 15.80 2.25
CA ASN A 155 -15.62 17.07 2.95
C ASN A 155 -14.34 17.81 3.33
N GLY A 156 -13.20 17.53 2.69
CA GLY A 156 -11.97 18.30 2.89
C GLY A 156 -11.12 17.95 4.12
N THR A 157 -11.64 17.17 5.07
CA THR A 157 -10.85 16.67 6.21
C THR A 157 -10.24 15.32 5.83
N GLY A 158 -8.92 15.28 5.66
CA GLY A 158 -8.17 14.06 5.36
C GLY A 158 -7.23 13.67 6.48
N VAL A 159 -6.83 12.41 6.51
CA VAL A 159 -5.72 11.95 7.32
C VAL A 159 -4.46 12.01 6.49
N ARG A 160 -3.41 12.62 7.03
CA ARG A 160 -2.08 12.65 6.45
C ARG A 160 -1.18 11.77 7.31
N LEU A 161 -0.76 10.65 6.75
CA LEU A 161 0.27 9.80 7.32
C LEU A 161 1.61 10.22 6.70
N ASN A 162 2.62 10.49 7.51
CA ASN A 162 3.94 10.87 7.04
C ASN A 162 4.94 9.84 7.53
N VAL A 163 5.45 9.02 6.63
CA VAL A 163 6.50 8.02 6.91
C VAL A 163 7.85 8.68 7.10
N GLY A 164 8.01 9.91 6.62
CA GLY A 164 9.19 10.73 6.84
C GLY A 164 10.44 10.18 6.15
N TYR A 165 10.41 10.01 4.84
CA TYR A 165 11.61 9.69 4.07
C TYR A 165 12.68 10.77 4.28
N LEU A 166 13.94 10.34 4.36
CA LEU A 166 15.08 11.25 4.37
C LEU A 166 15.09 12.05 3.05
N ASP A 167 15.35 13.34 3.13
CA ASP A 167 15.39 14.18 1.92
C ASP A 167 16.49 13.74 0.95
N ALA A 168 17.58 13.15 1.45
CA ALA A 168 18.63 12.56 0.64
C ALA A 168 18.17 11.38 -0.23
N ASN A 169 17.03 10.74 0.12
CA ASN A 169 16.45 9.61 -0.62
C ASN A 169 15.28 10.04 -1.52
N LYS A 170 15.07 11.34 -1.69
CA LYS A 170 14.07 11.89 -2.60
C LYS A 170 14.77 12.45 -3.82
N PHE A 171 14.57 11.80 -4.94
CA PHE A 171 15.17 12.17 -6.21
C PHE A 171 14.13 12.88 -7.09
N GLY A 172 14.58 13.89 -7.81
CA GLY A 172 13.80 14.56 -8.82
C GLY A 172 14.47 14.43 -10.18
N THR A 173 13.69 14.47 -11.24
CA THR A 173 14.19 14.53 -12.61
C THR A 173 14.34 15.97 -13.06
N SER A 174 15.39 16.29 -13.82
CA SER A 174 15.60 17.62 -14.38
C SER A 174 14.63 17.90 -15.53
N VAL A 175 14.26 16.87 -16.28
CA VAL A 175 13.28 16.87 -17.36
C VAL A 175 12.28 15.76 -17.10
N LEU A 176 11.00 16.06 -17.25
CA LEU A 176 9.95 15.06 -17.07
C LEU A 176 10.07 13.97 -18.14
N TRP A 177 9.89 12.71 -17.75
CA TRP A 177 9.97 11.59 -18.68
C TRP A 177 8.88 11.60 -19.77
N SER A 178 7.85 12.42 -19.59
CA SER A 178 6.85 12.67 -20.64
C SER A 178 7.42 13.41 -21.88
N ASP A 179 8.55 14.10 -21.72
CA ASP A 179 9.33 14.64 -22.85
C ASP A 179 10.24 13.54 -23.39
N ALA A 180 9.80 12.86 -24.43
CA ALA A 180 10.47 11.73 -25.00
C ALA A 180 11.81 12.09 -25.69
N GLU A 181 12.02 13.33 -26.12
CA GLU A 181 13.20 13.71 -26.90
C GLU A 181 14.38 14.16 -26.02
N THR A 182 14.10 14.81 -24.89
CA THR A 182 15.14 15.42 -24.06
C THR A 182 15.31 14.77 -22.68
N SER A 183 14.37 13.91 -22.26
CA SER A 183 14.49 13.21 -20.98
C SER A 183 15.57 12.14 -20.99
N THR A 184 16.23 11.95 -19.83
CA THR A 184 17.30 10.97 -19.62
C THR A 184 16.95 10.01 -18.46
N PRO A 185 15.91 9.18 -18.60
CA PRO A 185 15.43 8.34 -17.52
C PRO A 185 16.45 7.30 -17.02
N VAL A 186 17.34 6.83 -17.89
CA VAL A 186 18.40 5.90 -17.48
C VAL A 186 19.41 6.59 -16.55
N ASP A 187 19.81 7.83 -16.89
CA ASP A 187 20.73 8.61 -16.06
C ASP A 187 20.10 8.97 -14.71
N ASP A 188 18.78 9.26 -14.71
CA ASP A 188 18.04 9.53 -13.47
C ASP A 188 18.00 8.29 -12.56
N LEU A 189 17.76 7.11 -13.10
CA LEU A 189 17.84 5.85 -12.36
C LEU A 189 19.28 5.56 -11.89
N GLN A 190 20.29 5.82 -12.72
CA GLN A 190 21.67 5.61 -12.37
C GLN A 190 22.09 6.43 -11.14
N LYS A 191 21.63 7.69 -11.03
CA LYS A 191 21.86 8.53 -9.84
C LYS A 191 21.31 7.88 -8.56
N VAL A 192 20.15 7.22 -8.67
CA VAL A 192 19.53 6.50 -7.52
C VAL A 192 20.39 5.28 -7.15
N PHE A 193 20.88 4.52 -8.15
CA PHE A 193 21.76 3.38 -7.89
C PHE A 193 23.08 3.79 -7.28
N ASP A 194 23.71 4.86 -7.80
CA ASP A 194 24.98 5.39 -7.29
C ASP A 194 24.83 5.81 -5.83
N LYS A 195 23.74 6.53 -5.49
CA LYS A 195 23.42 6.89 -4.11
C LYS A 195 23.20 5.68 -3.21
N ALA A 196 22.50 4.65 -3.70
CA ALA A 196 22.31 3.44 -2.94
C ALA A 196 23.64 2.72 -2.64
N ILE A 197 24.58 2.70 -3.61
CA ILE A 197 25.92 2.13 -3.41
C ILE A 197 26.70 2.95 -2.34
N GLU A 198 26.67 4.28 -2.42
CA GLU A 198 27.31 5.14 -1.42
C GLU A 198 26.77 4.87 -0.01
N ASP A 199 25.46 4.70 0.12
CA ASP A 199 24.77 4.40 1.38
C ASP A 199 24.85 2.91 1.77
N GLN A 200 25.59 2.09 1.02
CA GLN A 200 25.73 0.64 1.23
C GLN A 200 24.37 -0.11 1.19
N ASN A 201 23.43 0.40 0.44
CA ASN A 201 22.13 -0.22 0.19
C ASN A 201 22.11 -0.96 -1.14
N VAL A 202 21.20 -1.94 -1.25
CA VAL A 202 20.98 -2.71 -2.48
C VAL A 202 19.54 -2.47 -2.92
N ILE A 203 19.38 -1.95 -4.14
CA ILE A 203 18.07 -1.82 -4.77
C ILE A 203 17.73 -3.17 -5.43
N THR A 204 16.63 -3.77 -5.03
CA THR A 204 16.17 -5.07 -5.55
C THR A 204 15.00 -4.93 -6.51
N GLU A 205 14.21 -3.87 -6.41
CA GLU A 205 13.00 -3.66 -7.21
C GLU A 205 12.83 -2.19 -7.54
N ILE A 206 12.29 -1.91 -8.73
CA ILE A 206 11.84 -0.58 -9.16
C ILE A 206 10.37 -0.68 -9.49
N TRP A 207 9.54 0.12 -8.84
CA TRP A 207 8.11 0.16 -9.07
C TRP A 207 7.72 1.39 -9.86
N MET A 208 6.97 1.19 -10.91
CA MET A 208 6.47 2.24 -11.79
C MET A 208 5.01 1.97 -12.12
N ASP A 209 4.24 3.02 -12.30
CA ASP A 209 2.92 2.91 -12.93
C ASP A 209 3.05 2.78 -14.47
N ASP A 210 1.96 2.43 -15.13
CA ASP A 210 1.94 2.25 -16.57
C ASP A 210 2.31 3.55 -17.32
N VAL A 211 2.02 4.72 -16.75
CA VAL A 211 2.33 6.01 -17.36
C VAL A 211 3.82 6.27 -17.34
N ALA A 212 4.47 6.08 -16.20
CA ALA A 212 5.91 6.23 -16.06
C ALA A 212 6.68 5.19 -16.90
N LEU A 213 6.23 3.94 -16.89
CA LEU A 213 6.83 2.86 -17.68
C LEU A 213 6.74 3.14 -19.19
N ASN A 214 5.58 3.57 -19.68
CA ASN A 214 5.40 3.97 -21.07
C ASN A 214 6.25 5.17 -21.44
N ALA A 215 6.39 6.16 -20.55
CA ALA A 215 7.25 7.32 -20.77
C ALA A 215 8.73 6.89 -20.84
N PHE A 216 9.17 6.00 -19.95
CA PHE A 216 10.49 5.41 -19.95
C PHE A 216 10.82 4.75 -21.29
N TYR A 217 9.97 3.85 -21.80
CA TYR A 217 10.19 3.16 -23.07
C TYR A 217 10.16 4.09 -24.29
N LYS A 218 9.39 5.18 -24.24
CA LYS A 218 9.30 6.15 -25.33
C LYS A 218 10.48 7.12 -25.39
N SER A 219 11.24 7.26 -24.31
CA SER A 219 12.37 8.18 -24.28
C SER A 219 13.40 7.84 -25.36
N LYS A 220 13.97 8.89 -25.95
CA LYS A 220 15.01 8.75 -26.97
C LYS A 220 16.23 7.99 -26.44
N GLN A 221 16.65 8.30 -25.23
CA GLN A 221 17.77 7.65 -24.58
C GLN A 221 17.59 6.13 -24.49
N VAL A 222 16.43 5.65 -24.02
CA VAL A 222 16.17 4.20 -23.90
C VAL A 222 16.10 3.54 -25.29
N ARG A 223 15.43 4.17 -26.25
CA ARG A 223 15.33 3.64 -27.61
C ARG A 223 16.70 3.52 -28.29
N GLU A 224 17.55 4.52 -28.15
CA GLU A 224 18.90 4.50 -28.72
C GLU A 224 19.80 3.43 -28.06
N GLN A 225 19.77 3.32 -26.75
CA GLN A 225 20.51 2.26 -26.04
C GLN A 225 20.03 0.86 -26.42
N TYR A 226 18.72 0.66 -26.55
CA TYR A 226 18.16 -0.62 -27.00
C TYR A 226 18.53 -0.94 -28.45
N ALA A 227 18.42 0.04 -29.35
CA ALA A 227 18.81 -0.12 -30.75
C ALA A 227 20.30 -0.45 -30.91
N PHE A 228 21.15 0.21 -30.11
CA PHE A 228 22.58 -0.08 -30.07
C PHE A 228 22.90 -1.50 -29.60
N GLY A 229 22.18 -1.97 -28.57
CA GLY A 229 22.31 -3.34 -28.06
C GLY A 229 21.87 -4.42 -29.09
N GLN A 230 20.90 -4.12 -29.93
CA GLN A 230 20.44 -5.02 -31.00
C GLN A 230 21.37 -5.02 -32.22
N GLY A 231 22.07 -3.92 -32.52
CA GLY A 231 23.05 -3.84 -33.61
C GLY A 231 24.35 -4.62 -33.37
N PHE A 232 24.54 -5.16 -32.18
CA PHE A 232 25.71 -5.96 -31.79
C PHE A 232 25.49 -7.49 -31.88
N VAL A 233 24.45 -7.96 -32.54
CA VAL A 233 24.37 -9.36 -32.97
C VAL A 233 25.29 -9.47 -34.17
N GLY A 234 26.58 -9.68 -33.88
CA GLY A 234 27.59 -9.82 -34.88
C GLY A 234 27.28 -10.99 -35.82
N ASP A 235 27.63 -10.79 -37.09
CA ASP A 235 27.80 -11.82 -38.08
C ASP A 235 28.81 -12.88 -37.60
#